data_c5037134a04538c912f3a083adb7aa47
#
_entry.id   c5037134a04538c912f3a083adb7aa47
#
_cell.length_a   1.000
_cell.length_b   1.000
_cell.length_c   1.000
_cell.angle_alpha   90.00
_cell.angle_beta   90.00
_cell.angle_gamma   90.00
#
_symmetry.space_group_name_H-M   'P 1'
#
loop_
_entity.id
_entity.type
_entity.pdbx_description
1 polymer ?
#
loop_
_entity_poly.entity_id
_entity_poly.type
_entity_poly.pdbx_seq_one_letter_code
_entity_poly.pdbx_strand_id
1 'polypeptide(L)'
;MASKVYWADLRTDYRENLPQKLTRLMKTAGMGQIDFEGKFTAIKLHFGEPGNLAFLRPEYARAVADLIRSLGGKPFVTDCSTLYVGR
;
A
#
# COMPACT_ATOMS: atom_id res chain seq x y z
N MET A 1 -5.97 -24.54 10.13
CA MET A 1 -4.92 -23.54 10.41
C MET A 1 -5.51 -22.14 10.35
N ALA A 2 -5.29 -21.34 11.36
CA ALA A 2 -5.81 -19.97 11.39
C ALA A 2 -4.82 -19.01 10.74
N SER A 3 -5.33 -18.08 9.94
CA SER A 3 -4.52 -17.00 9.37
C SER A 3 -4.48 -15.82 10.33
N LYS A 4 -3.33 -15.15 10.38
CA LYS A 4 -3.18 -13.95 11.18
C LYS A 4 -3.66 -12.76 10.37
N VAL A 5 -4.36 -11.83 11.05
CA VAL A 5 -4.78 -10.57 10.46
C VAL A 5 -4.15 -9.45 11.27
N TYR A 6 -3.49 -8.52 10.58
CA TYR A 6 -2.84 -7.37 11.20
C TYR A 6 -3.71 -6.15 10.97
N TRP A 7 -4.08 -5.49 12.05
CA TRP A 7 -5.05 -4.40 12.03
C TRP A 7 -4.54 -3.21 12.82
N ALA A 8 -4.83 -2.02 12.34
CA ALA A 8 -4.54 -0.77 13.02
C ALA A 8 -5.70 0.19 12.82
N ASP A 9 -6.00 0.98 13.85
CA ASP A 9 -7.03 2.02 13.76
C ASP A 9 -6.47 3.30 13.13
N LEU A 10 -7.34 4.30 12.97
CA LEU A 10 -6.97 5.57 12.36
C LEU A 10 -6.45 6.61 13.36
N ARG A 11 -6.23 6.22 14.61
CA ARG A 11 -5.71 7.14 15.62
C ARG A 11 -4.25 7.48 15.35
N THR A 12 -3.91 8.73 15.55
CA THR A 12 -2.54 9.20 15.43
C THR A 12 -2.18 10.05 16.64
N ASP A 13 -0.88 10.22 16.84
CA ASP A 13 -0.35 11.16 17.81
C ASP A 13 0.84 11.90 17.20
N TYR A 14 1.53 12.71 18.04
CA TYR A 14 2.65 13.52 17.53
C TYR A 14 3.86 12.68 17.12
N ARG A 15 3.92 11.40 17.48
CA ARG A 15 5.06 10.53 17.18
C ARG A 15 4.91 9.77 15.88
N GLU A 16 3.66 9.54 15.42
CA GLU A 16 3.42 8.68 14.28
C GLU A 16 2.17 9.13 13.53
N ASN A 17 2.31 9.42 12.24
CA ASN A 17 1.17 9.70 11.37
C ASN A 17 0.64 8.40 10.74
N LEU A 18 -0.45 8.48 9.97
CA LEU A 18 -1.06 7.30 9.37
C LEU A 18 -0.16 6.56 8.37
N PRO A 19 0.55 7.24 7.46
CA PRO A 19 1.50 6.54 6.59
C PRO A 19 2.61 5.82 7.35
N GLN A 20 3.14 6.42 8.41
CA GLN A 20 4.14 5.77 9.26
C GLN A 20 3.56 4.56 9.99
N LYS A 21 2.33 4.69 10.46
CA LYS A 21 1.61 3.60 11.11
C LYS A 21 1.39 2.43 10.16
N LEU A 22 1.03 2.72 8.90
CA LEU A 22 0.89 1.71 7.85
C LEU A 22 2.22 0.99 7.62
N THR A 23 3.32 1.74 7.51
CA THR A 23 4.65 1.16 7.32
C THR A 23 5.01 0.21 8.47
N ARG A 24 4.76 0.61 9.70
CA ARG A 24 5.00 -0.24 10.86
C ARG A 24 4.15 -1.50 10.82
N LEU A 25 2.88 -1.37 10.45
CA LEU A 25 1.96 -2.50 10.33
C LEU A 25 2.45 -3.51 9.28
N MET A 26 2.87 -3.02 8.11
CA MET A 26 3.39 -3.88 7.04
C MET A 26 4.64 -4.63 7.48
N LYS A 27 5.55 -3.96 8.17
CA LYS A 27 6.76 -4.61 8.70
C LYS A 27 6.41 -5.67 9.74
N THR A 28 5.48 -5.38 10.63
CA THR A 28 4.99 -6.33 11.63
C THR A 28 4.38 -7.55 10.98
N ALA A 29 3.66 -7.36 9.86
CA ALA A 29 3.04 -8.44 9.12
C ALA A 29 4.04 -9.32 8.34
N GLY A 30 5.31 -8.93 8.30
CA GLY A 30 6.34 -9.72 7.66
C GLY A 30 6.71 -9.29 6.25
N MET A 31 6.30 -8.10 5.82
CA MET A 31 6.60 -7.63 4.46
C MET A 31 8.10 -7.50 4.21
N GLY A 32 8.89 -7.22 5.25
CA GLY A 32 10.33 -7.15 5.13
C GLY A 32 11.01 -8.48 4.79
N GLN A 33 10.29 -9.59 4.92
CA GLN A 33 10.82 -10.92 4.61
C GLN A 33 10.54 -11.35 3.17
N ILE A 34 9.78 -10.56 2.42
CA ILE A 34 9.53 -10.80 1.00
C ILE A 34 10.75 -10.35 0.20
N ASP A 35 11.19 -11.19 -0.73
CA ASP A 35 12.31 -10.86 -1.60
C ASP A 35 11.86 -9.95 -2.74
N PHE A 36 12.06 -8.64 -2.56
CA PHE A 36 11.76 -7.64 -3.59
C PHE A 36 13.00 -7.26 -4.40
N GLU A 37 14.19 -7.72 -4.02
CA GLU A 37 15.44 -7.22 -4.58
C GLU A 37 15.49 -7.32 -6.11
N GLY A 38 15.67 -6.20 -6.77
CA GLY A 38 15.75 -6.10 -8.22
C GLY A 38 14.45 -6.35 -8.97
N LYS A 39 13.34 -6.55 -8.27
CA LYS A 39 12.07 -6.93 -8.90
C LYS A 39 11.16 -5.74 -9.11
N PHE A 40 10.52 -5.69 -10.29
CA PHE A 40 9.41 -4.75 -10.52
C PHE A 40 8.21 -5.24 -9.72
N THR A 41 7.67 -4.38 -8.87
CA THR A 41 6.61 -4.73 -7.95
C THR A 41 5.40 -3.83 -8.19
N ALA A 42 4.31 -4.42 -8.64
CA ALA A 42 3.08 -3.70 -8.90
C ALA A 42 2.32 -3.50 -7.60
N ILE A 43 1.91 -2.26 -7.35
CA ILE A 43 0.99 -1.92 -6.26
C ILE A 43 -0.36 -1.69 -6.90
N LYS A 44 -1.25 -2.66 -6.77
CA LYS A 44 -2.61 -2.56 -7.31
C LYS A 44 -3.43 -1.69 -6.36
N LEU A 45 -3.99 -0.61 -6.87
CA LEU A 45 -4.66 0.39 -6.08
C LEU A 45 -5.76 1.05 -6.91
N HIS A 46 -6.96 1.17 -6.34
CA HIS A 46 -8.00 1.98 -6.94
C HIS A 46 -7.67 3.45 -6.69
N PHE A 47 -7.50 4.23 -7.75
CA PHE A 47 -7.15 5.65 -7.62
C PHE A 47 -8.15 6.57 -8.34
N GLY A 48 -9.41 6.15 -8.38
CA GLY A 48 -10.51 7.01 -8.79
C GLY A 48 -11.16 6.59 -10.10
N GLU A 49 -12.37 7.10 -10.28
CA GLU A 49 -13.15 6.97 -11.51
C GLU A 49 -14.07 8.19 -11.59
N PRO A 50 -14.64 8.50 -12.76
CA PRO A 50 -15.51 9.68 -12.86
C PRO A 50 -16.64 9.65 -11.83
N GLY A 51 -16.75 10.73 -11.05
CA GLY A 51 -17.80 10.89 -10.07
C GLY A 51 -17.54 10.20 -8.73
N ASN A 52 -16.42 9.51 -8.57
CA ASN A 52 -16.09 8.82 -7.33
C ASN A 52 -14.73 9.28 -6.79
N LEU A 53 -14.76 9.93 -5.63
CA LEU A 53 -13.55 10.39 -4.93
C LEU A 53 -13.24 9.54 -3.70
N ALA A 54 -13.99 8.47 -3.46
CA ALA A 54 -13.83 7.60 -2.29
C ALA A 54 -12.76 6.53 -2.56
N PHE A 55 -11.51 6.95 -2.61
CA PHE A 55 -10.38 6.06 -2.83
C PHE A 55 -9.25 6.42 -1.88
N LEU A 56 -8.28 5.51 -1.75
CA LEU A 56 -7.15 5.71 -0.85
C LEU A 56 -6.28 6.89 -1.30
N ARG A 57 -5.79 7.65 -0.32
CA ARG A 57 -4.95 8.80 -0.59
C ARG A 57 -3.57 8.35 -1.11
N PRO A 58 -2.95 9.16 -1.99
CA PRO A 58 -1.62 8.84 -2.53
C PRO A 58 -0.55 8.60 -1.48
N GLU A 59 -0.67 9.22 -0.31
CA GLU A 59 0.32 9.07 0.77
C GLU A 59 0.43 7.63 1.25
N TYR A 60 -0.65 6.86 1.22
CA TYR A 60 -0.60 5.44 1.57
C TYR A 60 0.13 4.63 0.50
N ALA A 61 -0.14 4.92 -0.77
CA ALA A 61 0.59 4.28 -1.87
C ALA A 61 2.07 4.60 -1.79
N ARG A 62 2.41 5.83 -1.44
CA ARG A 62 3.80 6.25 -1.28
C ARG A 62 4.49 5.48 -0.15
N ALA A 63 3.80 5.28 0.98
CA ALA A 63 4.36 4.52 2.10
C ALA A 63 4.71 3.09 1.68
N VAL A 64 3.82 2.44 0.92
CA VAL A 64 4.07 1.09 0.41
C VAL A 64 5.24 1.09 -0.57
N ALA A 65 5.26 2.05 -1.50
CA ALA A 65 6.33 2.17 -2.49
C ALA A 65 7.69 2.41 -1.83
N ASP A 66 7.74 3.29 -0.84
CA ASP A 66 8.97 3.59 -0.12
C ASP A 66 9.51 2.37 0.63
N LEU A 67 8.62 1.58 1.23
CA LEU A 67 9.02 0.35 1.90
C LEU A 67 9.59 -0.67 0.90
N ILE A 68 8.91 -0.88 -0.24
CA ILE A 68 9.39 -1.79 -1.28
C ILE A 68 10.75 -1.34 -1.80
N ARG A 69 10.90 -0.02 -2.04
CA ARG A 69 12.17 0.54 -2.50
C ARG A 69 13.28 0.32 -1.47
N SER A 70 12.98 0.47 -0.19
CA SER A 70 13.95 0.24 0.88
C SER A 70 14.38 -1.23 0.95
N LEU A 71 13.58 -2.15 0.42
CA LEU A 71 13.86 -3.58 0.35
C LEU A 71 14.49 -3.97 -1.00
N GLY A 72 14.89 -2.99 -1.81
CA GLY A 72 15.57 -3.23 -3.08
C GLY A 72 14.66 -3.42 -4.27
N GLY A 73 13.36 -3.28 -4.11
CA GLY A 73 12.39 -3.45 -5.18
C GLY A 73 12.20 -2.20 -6.03
N LYS A 74 11.53 -2.37 -7.15
CA LYS A 74 11.20 -1.30 -8.10
C LYS A 74 9.68 -1.17 -8.16
N PRO A 75 9.08 -0.35 -7.27
CA PRO A 75 7.63 -0.27 -7.19
C PRO A 75 7.02 0.59 -8.28
N PHE A 76 5.82 0.25 -8.69
CA PHE A 76 4.98 1.10 -9.53
C PHE A 76 3.51 0.88 -9.14
N VAL A 77 2.69 1.92 -9.36
CA VAL A 77 1.27 1.87 -9.03
C VAL A 77 0.49 1.53 -10.30
N THR A 78 -0.50 0.67 -10.18
CA THR A 78 -1.31 0.24 -11.32
C THR A 78 -2.76 0.02 -10.91
N ASP A 79 -3.63 0.05 -11.89
CA ASP A 79 -5.03 -0.32 -11.75
C ASP A 79 -5.51 -0.85 -13.10
N CYS A 80 -6.75 -1.29 -13.16
CA CYS A 80 -7.34 -1.79 -14.41
C CYS A 80 -8.68 -1.10 -14.67
N SER A 81 -9.16 -1.20 -15.92
CA SER A 81 -10.44 -0.65 -16.31
C SER A 81 -11.58 -1.36 -15.59
N THR A 82 -12.68 -0.62 -15.38
CA THR A 82 -13.87 -1.20 -14.80
C THR A 82 -14.58 -2.10 -15.83
N LEU A 83 -15.43 -3.00 -15.33
CA LEU A 83 -16.19 -3.89 -16.21
C LEU A 83 -17.32 -3.16 -16.96
N TYR A 84 -17.83 -2.09 -16.39
CA TYR A 84 -19.00 -1.39 -16.95
C TYR A 84 -18.61 -0.21 -17.85
N VAL A 85 -17.45 0.40 -17.65
CA VAL A 85 -16.91 1.48 -18.49
C VAL A 85 -15.40 1.31 -18.61
N GLY A 86 -14.91 1.09 -19.80
CA GLY A 86 -13.46 0.99 -20.05
C GLY A 86 -12.77 2.33 -19.95
N ARG A 87 -11.53 2.29 -19.61
CA ARG A 87 -10.69 3.48 -19.43
C ARG A 87 -9.33 3.26 -20.04
#